data_3e7071c6b56ba111f3f531007c2f60a0
#
_entry.id   3e7071c6b56ba111f3f531007c2f60a0
#
_cell.length_a   1.000
_cell.length_b   1.000
_cell.length_c   1.000
_cell.angle_alpha   90.00
_cell.angle_beta   90.00
_cell.angle_gamma   90.00
#
_symmetry.space_group_name_H-M   'P 1'
#
loop_
_entity.id
_entity.type
_entity.pdbx_description
1 polymer ?
#
loop_
_entity_poly.entity_id
_entity_poly.type
_entity_poly.pdbx_seq_one_letter_code
_entity_poly.pdbx_strand_id
1 'polypeptide(L)' 'MSYIEDLLYSAEAHGKRQQMFKELKKIKTENPRLSLEEQYHRAYQNTMKTWKKVKL' A
#
# COMPACT_ATOMS: atom_id res chain seq x y z
N MET A 1 -3.89 17.21 -6.42
CA MET A 1 -3.53 15.82 -6.35
C MET A 1 -3.69 15.29 -4.95
N SER A 2 -4.14 14.06 -4.85
CA SER A 2 -4.39 13.52 -3.53
C SER A 2 -3.19 12.67 -3.09
N TYR A 3 -3.07 12.53 -1.80
CA TYR A 3 -2.03 11.72 -1.20
C TYR A 3 -2.15 10.27 -1.68
N ILE A 4 -3.39 9.79 -1.79
CA ILE A 4 -3.64 8.43 -2.24
C ILE A 4 -3.14 8.22 -3.66
N GLU A 5 -3.38 9.19 -4.52
CA GLU A 5 -2.91 9.09 -5.89
C GLU A 5 -1.39 9.04 -5.95
N ASP A 6 -0.74 9.81 -5.11
CA ASP A 6 0.71 9.79 -5.06
C ASP A 6 1.23 8.42 -4.68
N LEU A 7 0.60 7.79 -3.70
CA LEU A 7 1.00 6.46 -3.28
C LEU A 7 0.81 5.44 -4.39
N LEU A 8 -0.32 5.52 -5.08
CA LEU A 8 -0.60 4.61 -6.17
C LEU A 8 0.40 4.79 -7.30
N TYR A 9 0.70 6.01 -7.62
CA TYR A 9 1.65 6.31 -8.68
C TYR A 9 3.04 5.76 -8.34
N SER A 10 3.45 5.96 -7.10
CA SER A 10 4.74 5.48 -6.65
C SER A 10 4.81 3.96 -6.69
N ALA A 11 3.76 3.30 -6.24
CA ALA A 11 3.72 1.84 -6.26
C ALA A 11 3.78 1.32 -7.68
N GLU A 12 3.10 1.99 -8.59
CA GLU A 12 3.10 1.58 -9.98
C GLU A 12 4.47 1.76 -10.61
N ALA A 13 5.14 2.84 -10.26
CA ALA A 13 6.47 3.11 -10.78
C ALA A 13 7.47 2.04 -10.36
N HIS A 14 7.24 1.43 -9.20
CA HIS A 14 8.10 0.36 -8.72
C HIS A 14 7.59 -1.03 -9.10
N GLY A 15 6.54 -1.10 -9.88
CA GLY A 15 5.95 -2.38 -10.26
C GLY A 15 5.30 -3.11 -9.11
N LYS A 16 4.86 -2.39 -8.08
CA LYS A 16 4.30 -2.99 -6.89
C LYS A 16 2.80 -2.71 -6.72
N ARG A 17 2.16 -2.25 -7.78
CA ARG A 17 0.76 -1.88 -7.67
C ARG A 17 -0.12 -3.03 -7.23
N GLN A 18 0.08 -4.20 -7.83
CA GLN A 18 -0.73 -5.36 -7.46
C GLN A 18 -0.50 -5.77 -6.02
N GLN A 19 0.74 -5.73 -5.60
CA GLN A 19 1.07 -6.05 -4.23
C GLN A 19 0.40 -5.08 -3.27
N MET A 20 0.40 -3.80 -3.63
CA MET A 20 -0.24 -2.79 -2.80
C MET A 20 -1.74 -3.05 -2.66
N PHE A 21 -2.39 -3.43 -3.74
CA PHE A 21 -3.82 -3.72 -3.68
C PHE A 21 -4.12 -4.94 -2.83
N LYS A 22 -3.25 -5.93 -2.85
CA LYS A 22 -3.40 -7.09 -1.98
C LYS A 22 -3.32 -6.68 -0.53
N GLU A 23 -2.33 -5.88 -0.20
CA GLU A 23 -2.17 -5.40 1.17
C GLU A 23 -3.34 -4.53 1.59
N LEU A 24 -3.81 -3.69 0.67
CA LEU A 24 -4.94 -2.83 0.95
C LEU A 24 -6.18 -3.64 1.30
N LYS A 25 -6.44 -4.68 0.54
CA LYS A 25 -7.59 -5.53 0.77
C LYS A 25 -7.50 -6.18 2.15
N LYS A 26 -6.31 -6.63 2.50
CA LYS A 26 -6.09 -7.25 3.79
C LYS A 26 -6.33 -6.26 4.91
N ILE A 27 -5.82 -5.05 4.76
CA ILE A 27 -5.97 -4.02 5.77
C ILE A 27 -7.42 -3.62 5.94
N LYS A 28 -8.15 -3.53 4.84
CA LYS A 28 -9.57 -3.20 4.90
C LYS A 28 -10.34 -4.24 5.68
N THR A 29 -9.99 -5.49 5.50
CA THR A 29 -10.65 -6.58 6.19
C THR A 29 -10.34 -6.57 7.68
N GLU A 30 -9.09 -6.32 8.01
CA GLU A 30 -8.64 -6.35 9.41
C GLU A 30 -8.97 -5.07 10.15
N ASN A 31 -8.96 -3.95 9.44
CA ASN A 31 -9.16 -2.66 10.08
C ASN A 31 -10.17 -1.82 9.30
N PRO A 32 -11.44 -2.21 9.30
CA PRO A 32 -12.45 -1.51 8.50
C PRO A 32 -12.73 -0.09 8.96
N ARG A 33 -12.29 0.26 10.16
CA ARG A 33 -12.53 1.58 10.71
C ARG A 33 -11.51 2.62 10.28
N LEU A 34 -10.42 2.20 9.71
CA LEU A 34 -9.40 3.14 9.27
C LEU A 34 -9.93 4.00 8.14
N SER A 35 -9.46 5.24 8.10
CA SER A 35 -9.81 6.11 7.00
C SER A 35 -9.16 5.59 5.73
N LEU A 36 -9.67 6.06 4.59
CA LEU A 36 -9.15 5.62 3.31
C LEU A 36 -7.66 5.94 3.18
N GLU A 37 -7.28 7.14 3.57
CA GLU A 37 -5.88 7.54 3.50
C GLU A 37 -5.00 6.66 4.36
N GLU A 38 -5.47 6.34 5.54
CA GLU A 38 -4.71 5.50 6.45
C GLU A 38 -4.54 4.10 5.88
N GLN A 39 -5.60 3.57 5.28
CA GLN A 39 -5.55 2.25 4.68
C GLN A 39 -4.52 2.20 3.56
N TYR A 40 -4.54 3.19 2.68
CA TYR A 40 -3.58 3.25 1.60
C TYR A 40 -2.16 3.46 2.10
N HIS A 41 -2.01 4.28 3.11
CA HIS A 41 -0.69 4.54 3.68
C HIS A 41 -0.09 3.25 4.23
N ARG A 42 -0.86 2.51 4.98
CA ARG A 42 -0.38 1.26 5.56
C ARG A 42 -0.09 0.22 4.50
N ALA A 43 -0.95 0.16 3.48
CA ALA A 43 -0.74 -0.78 2.39
C ALA A 43 0.57 -0.45 1.68
N TYR A 44 0.81 0.81 1.45
CA TYR A 44 2.03 1.23 0.78
C TYR A 44 3.26 0.87 1.61
N GLN A 45 3.20 1.15 2.90
CA GLN A 45 4.32 0.84 3.79
C GLN A 45 4.59 -0.66 3.84
N ASN A 46 3.54 -1.46 3.93
CA ASN A 46 3.70 -2.91 3.96
C ASN A 46 4.32 -3.42 2.66
N THR A 47 3.88 -2.86 1.56
CA THR A 47 4.40 -3.26 0.26
C THR A 47 5.89 -2.97 0.15
N MET A 48 6.29 -1.78 0.54
CA MET A 48 7.69 -1.40 0.46
C MET A 48 8.54 -2.16 1.46
N LYS A 49 8.00 -2.43 2.62
CA LYS A 49 8.69 -3.18 3.64
C LYS A 49 8.98 -4.60 3.16
N THR A 50 7.99 -5.22 2.57
CA THR A 50 8.14 -6.58 2.04
C THR A 50 9.21 -6.62 0.97
N TRP A 51 9.19 -5.63 0.11
CA TRP A 51 10.16 -5.55 -0.96
C TRP A 51 11.57 -5.45 -0.42
N LYS A 52 11.76 -4.65 0.60
CA LYS A 52 13.05 -4.48 1.22
C LYS A 52 13.53 -5.76 1.87
N LYS A 53 12.63 -6.47 2.47
CA LYS A 53 12.95 -7.70 3.15
C LYS A 53 13.52 -8.75 2.21
N VAL A 54 12.94 -8.83 1.05
CA VAL A 54 13.35 -9.80 0.06
C VAL A 54 14.81 -9.62 -0.31
N LYS A 55 15.25 -8.40 -0.24
CA LYS A 55 16.59 -8.09 -0.64
C LYS A 55 17.65 -8.77 0.21
N LEU A 56 17.34 -9.01 1.43
CA LEU A 56 18.28 -9.65 2.32
C LEU A 56 18.40 -11.13 2.03
#